data_0f0d7e4ee38dc1f0ad160043924697e6
#
_entry.id   0f0d7e4ee38dc1f0ad160043924697e6
#
_cell.length_a   1.000
_cell.length_b   1.000
_cell.length_c   1.000
_cell.angle_alpha   90.00
_cell.angle_beta   90.00
_cell.angle_gamma   90.00
#
_symmetry.space_group_name_H-M   'P 1'
#
loop_
_entity.id
_entity.type
_entity.pdbx_description
1 polymer ?
#
loop_
_entity_poly.entity_id
_entity_poly.type
_entity_poly.pdbx_seq_one_letter_code
_entity_poly.pdbx_strand_id
1 'polypeptide(L)'
;NIFPKDETDFYSVDEPLDVPEIAKSLPDNYSEAIKDYIFDAEEELSLFKKDSKSYFKGGESEALVRLEKKVSSEEEYIRNFRKPRTTSTNDPENPLEPETTGLSPYLSFGCLSPRLLWKETEKCYRNGEHSQPPESMHGQLLFREMFYLLSKSVENWDSDTNNSMCKKIEWGAYNSNKMELWEKGETGFPYIDAMMRQLDATGWMHHLGRHAVSCFLTRGQLWQHWELGRDVFDKKLVDAD
;
A
#
# COMPACT_ATOMS: atom_id res chain seq x y z
N ASN A 1 1.78 -0.79 27.08
CA ASN A 1 0.76 -1.61 26.39
C ASN A 1 0.23 -0.81 25.21
N ILE A 2 0.66 -1.18 24.02
CA ILE A 2 0.30 -0.53 22.75
C ILE A 2 -0.98 -1.18 22.19
N PHE A 3 -1.32 -2.35 22.68
CA PHE A 3 -2.54 -3.05 22.27
C PHE A 3 -3.63 -2.86 23.34
N PRO A 4 -4.90 -2.68 22.91
CA PRO A 4 -6.02 -2.68 23.82
C PRO A 4 -6.01 -3.94 24.70
N LYS A 5 -6.35 -3.77 25.95
CA LYS A 5 -6.39 -4.89 26.90
C LYS A 5 -7.67 -5.69 26.82
N ASP A 6 -8.64 -5.19 26.06
CA ASP A 6 -9.99 -5.75 25.98
C ASP A 6 -10.47 -5.70 24.51
N GLU A 7 -11.13 -6.73 24.05
CA GLU A 7 -11.70 -6.80 22.70
C GLU A 7 -12.70 -5.68 22.43
N THR A 8 -13.33 -5.15 23.48
CA THR A 8 -14.29 -4.04 23.39
C THR A 8 -13.63 -2.73 22.98
N ASP A 9 -12.34 -2.53 23.28
CA ASP A 9 -11.64 -1.29 22.96
C ASP A 9 -11.38 -1.12 21.44
N PHE A 10 -11.41 -2.21 20.66
CA PHE A 10 -11.31 -2.14 19.20
C PHE A 10 -12.64 -1.84 18.51
N TYR A 11 -13.75 -2.12 19.17
CA TYR A 11 -15.07 -2.17 18.55
C TYR A 11 -16.02 -1.08 19.06
N SER A 12 -15.57 -0.22 19.95
CA SER A 12 -16.43 0.76 20.63
C SER A 12 -16.87 1.95 19.77
N VAL A 13 -16.57 1.97 18.49
CA VAL A 13 -17.06 3.02 17.58
C VAL A 13 -18.23 2.47 16.77
N ASP A 14 -19.32 2.14 17.45
CA ASP A 14 -20.61 1.84 16.79
C ASP A 14 -21.33 3.10 16.30
N GLU A 15 -20.93 4.28 16.79
CA GLU A 15 -21.41 5.56 16.32
C GLU A 15 -20.25 6.41 15.77
N PRO A 16 -20.49 7.20 14.72
CA PRO A 16 -19.52 8.18 14.27
C PRO A 16 -19.13 9.09 15.43
N LEU A 17 -17.85 9.33 15.61
CA LEU A 17 -17.40 10.34 16.57
C LEU A 17 -18.09 11.66 16.23
N ASP A 18 -18.59 12.34 17.25
CA ASP A 18 -19.10 13.69 17.08
C ASP A 18 -18.06 14.57 16.38
N VAL A 19 -18.53 15.37 15.43
CA VAL A 19 -17.67 16.34 14.75
C VAL A 19 -17.01 17.20 15.82
N PRO A 20 -15.67 17.28 15.88
CA PRO A 20 -14.99 18.10 16.87
C PRO A 20 -15.56 19.52 16.91
N GLU A 21 -15.69 20.11 18.08
CA GLU A 21 -16.25 21.46 18.22
C GLU A 21 -15.54 22.50 17.34
N ILE A 22 -14.23 22.32 17.16
CA ILE A 22 -13.44 23.16 16.27
C ILE A 22 -13.92 23.11 14.81
N ALA A 23 -14.44 21.96 14.37
CA ALA A 23 -15.01 21.82 13.03
C ALA A 23 -16.45 22.39 12.95
N LYS A 24 -17.15 22.50 14.08
CA LYS A 24 -18.46 23.15 14.19
C LYS A 24 -18.35 24.67 14.24
N SER A 25 -17.16 25.19 14.56
CA SER A 25 -16.88 26.63 14.73
C SER A 25 -16.15 27.23 13.52
N LEU A 26 -16.19 26.58 12.36
CA LEU A 26 -15.61 27.16 11.14
C LEU A 26 -16.35 28.47 10.81
N PRO A 27 -15.60 29.54 10.50
CA PRO A 27 -16.20 30.83 10.13
C PRO A 27 -17.19 30.69 8.97
N ASP A 28 -18.25 31.48 8.98
CA ASP A 28 -19.25 31.49 7.90
C ASP A 28 -18.65 31.78 6.52
N ASN A 29 -17.48 32.41 6.48
CA ASN A 29 -16.71 32.70 5.26
C ASN A 29 -15.64 31.63 4.95
N TYR A 30 -15.65 30.48 5.62
CA TYR A 30 -14.66 29.42 5.38
C TYR A 30 -14.61 29.01 3.90
N SER A 31 -15.76 28.90 3.26
CA SER A 31 -15.85 28.61 1.81
C SER A 31 -15.21 29.69 0.94
N GLU A 32 -15.18 30.94 1.38
CA GLU A 32 -14.46 32.02 0.71
C GLU A 32 -12.97 31.98 0.96
N ALA A 33 -12.59 31.69 2.20
CA ALA A 33 -11.18 31.61 2.59
C ALA A 33 -10.43 30.46 1.91
N ILE A 34 -11.11 29.39 1.50
CA ILE A 34 -10.50 28.24 0.82
C ILE A 34 -10.64 28.28 -0.71
N LYS A 35 -11.35 29.26 -1.28
CA LYS A 35 -11.51 29.36 -2.75
C LYS A 35 -10.20 29.37 -3.50
N ASP A 36 -9.19 30.02 -2.97
CA ASP A 36 -7.86 30.06 -3.56
C ASP A 36 -7.08 28.72 -3.43
N TYR A 37 -7.61 27.81 -2.63
CA TYR A 37 -7.07 26.46 -2.42
C TYR A 37 -7.96 25.36 -3.02
N ILE A 38 -9.11 25.73 -3.59
CA ILE A 38 -9.95 24.80 -4.33
C ILE A 38 -9.35 24.66 -5.73
N PHE A 39 -8.71 23.53 -5.95
CA PHE A 39 -8.26 23.15 -7.28
C PHE A 39 -9.47 22.93 -8.19
N ASP A 40 -9.40 23.43 -9.41
CA ASP A 40 -10.31 22.93 -10.45
C ASP A 40 -9.93 21.48 -10.73
N ALA A 41 -10.67 20.57 -10.12
CA ALA A 41 -10.39 19.14 -10.18
C ALA A 41 -10.44 18.62 -11.63
N GLU A 42 -11.20 19.24 -12.51
CA GLU A 42 -11.26 18.83 -13.92
C GLU A 42 -10.03 19.28 -14.68
N GLU A 43 -9.54 20.51 -14.45
CA GLU A 43 -8.34 21.03 -15.09
C GLU A 43 -7.09 20.29 -14.57
N GLU A 44 -6.93 20.14 -13.26
CA GLU A 44 -5.82 19.40 -12.65
C GLU A 44 -5.85 17.91 -13.04
N LEU A 45 -6.98 17.25 -12.99
CA LEU A 45 -7.12 15.87 -13.44
C LEU A 45 -6.82 15.70 -14.94
N SER A 46 -7.00 16.75 -15.76
CA SER A 46 -6.62 16.70 -17.16
C SER A 46 -5.11 16.58 -17.36
N LEU A 47 -4.32 17.12 -16.43
CA LEU A 47 -2.85 17.03 -16.45
C LEU A 47 -2.36 15.62 -16.12
N PHE A 48 -3.08 14.90 -15.25
CA PHE A 48 -2.73 13.54 -14.81
C PHE A 48 -3.33 12.42 -15.67
N LYS A 49 -4.12 12.78 -16.64
CA LYS A 49 -5.08 11.90 -17.24
C LYS A 49 -4.59 11.10 -18.40
N LYS A 50 -3.44 10.93 -18.72
CA LYS A 50 -3.18 10.23 -19.98
C LYS A 50 -2.74 8.80 -19.72
N ASP A 51 -3.63 7.88 -19.99
CA ASP A 51 -3.36 6.46 -20.20
C ASP A 51 -3.05 5.61 -18.97
N SER A 52 -3.47 6.03 -17.77
CA SER A 52 -3.41 5.15 -16.61
C SER A 52 -4.27 3.91 -16.85
N LYS A 53 -3.63 2.74 -16.87
CA LYS A 53 -4.28 1.43 -16.91
C LYS A 53 -4.54 0.90 -15.50
N SER A 54 -4.61 1.79 -14.50
CA SER A 54 -4.85 1.37 -13.13
C SER A 54 -6.18 0.63 -13.04
N TYR A 55 -6.13 -0.53 -12.40
CA TYR A 55 -7.30 -1.30 -12.06
C TYR A 55 -8.10 -0.66 -10.91
N PHE A 56 -7.43 0.12 -10.06
CA PHE A 56 -8.02 0.67 -8.85
C PHE A 56 -8.77 1.96 -9.15
N LYS A 57 -10.06 1.96 -8.80
CA LYS A 57 -10.86 3.18 -8.77
C LYS A 57 -10.73 3.82 -7.38
N GLY A 58 -10.62 5.15 -7.33
CA GLY A 58 -10.47 5.87 -6.07
C GLY A 58 -11.78 5.98 -5.27
N GLY A 59 -11.62 6.30 -3.99
CA GLY A 59 -12.70 6.67 -3.10
C GLY A 59 -13.16 5.58 -2.12
N GLU A 60 -13.81 6.02 -1.05
CA GLU A 60 -14.31 5.16 0.02
C GLU A 60 -15.37 4.17 -0.48
N SER A 61 -16.29 4.61 -1.34
CA SER A 61 -17.35 3.75 -1.87
C SER A 61 -16.76 2.54 -2.62
N GLU A 62 -15.73 2.74 -3.44
CA GLU A 62 -15.05 1.65 -4.14
C GLU A 62 -14.28 0.76 -3.17
N ALA A 63 -13.67 1.35 -2.14
CA ALA A 63 -13.00 0.60 -1.07
C ALA A 63 -13.96 -0.35 -0.34
N LEU A 64 -15.16 0.13 0.01
CA LEU A 64 -16.18 -0.67 0.70
C LEU A 64 -16.76 -1.77 -0.20
N VAL A 65 -17.03 -1.46 -1.47
CA VAL A 65 -17.45 -2.48 -2.45
C VAL A 65 -16.39 -3.57 -2.60
N ARG A 66 -15.11 -3.19 -2.64
CA ARG A 66 -14.02 -4.15 -2.74
C ARG A 66 -13.84 -4.95 -1.46
N LEU A 67 -13.99 -4.33 -0.29
CA LEU A 67 -13.97 -5.01 1.00
C LEU A 67 -15.04 -6.09 1.06
N GLU A 68 -16.27 -5.76 0.68
CA GLU A 68 -17.38 -6.71 0.63
C GLU A 68 -17.06 -7.87 -0.33
N LYS A 69 -16.66 -7.55 -1.56
CA LYS A 69 -16.37 -8.54 -2.62
C LYS A 69 -15.23 -9.47 -2.27
N LYS A 70 -14.14 -8.97 -1.66
CA LYS A 70 -12.87 -9.71 -1.49
C LYS A 70 -12.62 -10.20 -0.06
N VAL A 71 -13.44 -9.78 0.90
CA VAL A 71 -13.30 -10.18 2.31
C VAL A 71 -14.60 -10.74 2.83
N SER A 72 -15.66 -9.93 2.93
CA SER A 72 -16.90 -10.34 3.59
C SER A 72 -17.62 -11.48 2.86
N SER A 73 -17.58 -11.48 1.53
CA SER A 73 -18.21 -12.52 0.68
C SER A 73 -17.30 -13.73 0.43
N GLU A 74 -16.02 -13.68 0.83
CA GLU A 74 -15.01 -14.71 0.55
C GLU A 74 -14.47 -15.32 1.85
N GLU A 75 -15.35 -15.70 2.78
CA GLU A 75 -14.97 -16.17 4.12
C GLU A 75 -13.96 -17.32 4.09
N GLU A 76 -14.15 -18.31 3.23
CA GLU A 76 -13.25 -19.45 3.13
C GLU A 76 -11.86 -19.04 2.64
N TYR A 77 -11.80 -18.16 1.65
CA TYR A 77 -10.54 -17.58 1.18
C TYR A 77 -9.83 -16.83 2.30
N ILE A 78 -10.55 -16.01 3.06
CA ILE A 78 -9.98 -15.22 4.17
C ILE A 78 -9.51 -16.13 5.32
N ARG A 79 -10.26 -17.18 5.67
CA ARG A 79 -9.80 -18.15 6.68
C ARG A 79 -8.53 -18.86 6.26
N ASN A 80 -8.42 -19.22 4.99
CA ASN A 80 -7.27 -19.93 4.43
C ASN A 80 -6.17 -18.97 3.93
N PHE A 81 -6.39 -17.65 4.00
CA PHE A 81 -5.43 -16.66 3.52
C PHE A 81 -4.08 -16.87 4.20
N ARG A 82 -3.05 -16.98 3.37
CA ARG A 82 -1.66 -17.00 3.80
C ARG A 82 -0.84 -16.07 2.93
N LYS A 83 0.11 -15.40 3.52
CA LYS A 83 1.05 -14.55 2.77
C LYS A 83 1.59 -15.33 1.57
N PRO A 84 1.39 -14.83 0.35
CA PRO A 84 1.81 -15.53 -0.85
C PRO A 84 3.33 -15.72 -0.87
N ARG A 85 3.77 -16.93 -1.13
CA ARG A 85 5.20 -17.27 -1.17
C ARG A 85 5.76 -17.29 -2.59
N THR A 86 5.06 -17.90 -3.54
CA THR A 86 5.64 -18.23 -4.85
C THR A 86 4.67 -18.12 -6.04
N THR A 87 3.37 -18.05 -5.82
CA THR A 87 2.40 -18.04 -6.92
C THR A 87 2.06 -16.63 -7.36
N SER A 88 1.87 -16.47 -8.68
CA SER A 88 1.25 -15.27 -9.21
C SER A 88 -0.17 -15.14 -8.65
N THR A 89 -0.56 -13.92 -8.33
CA THR A 89 -1.90 -13.61 -7.84
C THR A 89 -2.72 -12.86 -8.87
N ASN A 90 -2.27 -12.81 -10.12
CA ASN A 90 -3.04 -12.20 -11.19
C ASN A 90 -3.86 -13.27 -11.91
N ASP A 91 -5.15 -12.97 -12.12
CA ASP A 91 -6.03 -13.78 -12.95
C ASP A 91 -5.52 -13.75 -14.40
N PRO A 92 -5.28 -14.90 -15.04
CA PRO A 92 -4.86 -14.94 -16.44
C PRO A 92 -5.86 -14.30 -17.41
N GLU A 93 -7.16 -14.33 -17.09
CA GLU A 93 -8.21 -13.71 -17.88
C GLU A 93 -8.31 -12.19 -17.63
N ASN A 94 -7.86 -11.75 -16.46
CA ASN A 94 -7.83 -10.36 -16.04
C ASN A 94 -6.45 -9.99 -15.44
N PRO A 95 -5.39 -9.95 -16.24
CA PRO A 95 -4.02 -9.86 -15.74
C PRO A 95 -3.71 -8.55 -14.98
N LEU A 96 -4.58 -7.57 -15.05
CA LEU A 96 -4.46 -6.32 -14.29
C LEU A 96 -5.20 -6.37 -12.95
N GLU A 97 -6.13 -7.32 -12.75
CA GLU A 97 -6.82 -7.49 -11.48
C GLU A 97 -5.96 -8.34 -10.53
N PRO A 98 -5.60 -7.82 -9.33
CA PRO A 98 -4.95 -8.64 -8.32
C PRO A 98 -5.90 -9.75 -7.82
N GLU A 99 -5.47 -10.99 -7.80
CA GLU A 99 -6.17 -12.08 -7.10
C GLU A 99 -6.23 -11.85 -5.58
N THR A 100 -5.22 -11.19 -5.04
CA THR A 100 -5.23 -10.75 -3.65
C THR A 100 -6.37 -9.78 -3.39
N THR A 101 -6.62 -9.45 -2.14
CA THR A 101 -7.68 -8.49 -1.79
C THR A 101 -7.55 -7.16 -2.53
N GLY A 102 -6.31 -6.75 -2.85
CA GLY A 102 -6.04 -5.46 -3.52
C GLY A 102 -6.56 -4.27 -2.71
N LEU A 103 -6.51 -4.35 -1.39
CA LEU A 103 -6.98 -3.29 -0.49
C LEU A 103 -5.89 -2.31 -0.08
N SER A 104 -4.62 -2.60 -0.43
CA SER A 104 -3.49 -1.75 -0.05
C SER A 104 -3.61 -0.30 -0.53
N PRO A 105 -4.06 0.04 -1.75
CA PRO A 105 -4.24 1.44 -2.14
C PRO A 105 -5.25 2.17 -1.25
N TYR A 106 -6.34 1.51 -0.89
CA TYR A 106 -7.37 2.13 -0.07
C TYR A 106 -6.94 2.32 1.39
N LEU A 107 -6.09 1.43 1.90
CA LEU A 107 -5.49 1.57 3.23
C LEU A 107 -4.46 2.70 3.24
N SER A 108 -3.63 2.81 2.21
CA SER A 108 -2.61 3.86 2.08
C SER A 108 -3.25 5.25 2.03
N PHE A 109 -4.26 5.44 1.16
CA PHE A 109 -4.97 6.71 1.05
C PHE A 109 -6.01 6.98 2.15
N GLY A 110 -6.20 6.04 3.10
CA GLY A 110 -7.20 6.20 4.16
C GLY A 110 -8.65 6.07 3.70
N CYS A 111 -8.90 5.62 2.46
CA CYS A 111 -10.25 5.32 1.96
C CYS A 111 -10.87 4.08 2.62
N LEU A 112 -10.04 3.25 3.25
CA LEU A 112 -10.46 2.10 4.04
C LEU A 112 -9.78 2.13 5.41
N SER A 113 -10.57 2.08 6.46
CA SER A 113 -10.03 1.94 7.81
C SER A 113 -9.42 0.55 8.04
N PRO A 114 -8.17 0.44 8.53
CA PRO A 114 -7.60 -0.86 8.90
C PRO A 114 -8.39 -1.55 10.01
N ARG A 115 -9.06 -0.79 10.89
CA ARG A 115 -9.95 -1.35 11.93
C ARG A 115 -11.18 -2.01 11.33
N LEU A 116 -11.75 -1.41 10.28
CA LEU A 116 -12.88 -2.00 9.58
C LEU A 116 -12.46 -3.30 8.88
N LEU A 117 -11.32 -3.31 8.19
CA LEU A 117 -10.78 -4.51 7.57
C LEU A 117 -10.53 -5.61 8.62
N TRP A 118 -9.98 -5.25 9.78
CA TRP A 118 -9.78 -6.17 10.90
C TRP A 118 -11.12 -6.79 11.34
N LYS A 119 -12.13 -5.96 11.58
CA LYS A 119 -13.48 -6.39 12.03
C LYS A 119 -14.13 -7.35 11.02
N GLU A 120 -14.08 -7.03 9.73
CA GLU A 120 -14.66 -7.89 8.69
C GLU A 120 -13.91 -9.22 8.57
N THR A 121 -12.58 -9.20 8.64
CA THR A 121 -11.75 -10.41 8.68
C THR A 121 -12.08 -11.28 9.90
N GLU A 122 -12.28 -10.68 11.06
CA GLU A 122 -12.62 -11.39 12.28
C GLU A 122 -13.98 -12.06 12.20
N LYS A 123 -14.97 -11.44 11.54
CA LYS A 123 -16.25 -12.12 11.29
C LYS A 123 -16.05 -13.44 10.52
N CYS A 124 -15.20 -13.42 9.49
CA CYS A 124 -14.86 -14.63 8.74
C CYS A 124 -14.21 -15.70 9.63
N TYR A 125 -13.35 -15.28 10.56
CA TYR A 125 -12.64 -16.21 11.46
C TYR A 125 -13.54 -16.89 12.49
N ARG A 126 -14.63 -16.25 12.91
CA ARG A 126 -15.59 -16.82 13.86
C ARG A 126 -16.30 -18.07 13.33
N ASN A 127 -16.33 -18.26 12.02
CA ASN A 127 -17.07 -19.32 11.36
C ASN A 127 -16.27 -20.62 11.16
N GLY A 128 -15.07 -20.72 11.70
CA GLY A 128 -14.25 -21.94 11.58
C GLY A 128 -12.78 -21.76 11.87
N GLU A 129 -12.02 -22.82 11.66
CA GLU A 129 -10.58 -22.77 11.75
C GLU A 129 -10.01 -21.79 10.71
N HIS A 130 -8.97 -21.07 11.05
CA HIS A 130 -8.33 -20.08 10.19
C HIS A 130 -6.81 -20.03 10.38
N SER A 131 -6.13 -19.47 9.40
CA SER A 131 -4.69 -19.20 9.45
C SER A 131 -4.35 -18.24 10.59
N GLN A 132 -3.17 -18.41 11.16
CA GLN A 132 -2.70 -17.62 12.29
C GLN A 132 -1.64 -16.59 11.86
N PRO A 133 -1.44 -15.49 12.60
CA PRO A 133 -0.30 -14.64 12.41
C PRO A 133 1.03 -15.45 12.48
N PRO A 134 2.04 -15.08 11.72
CA PRO A 134 2.15 -13.87 10.89
C PRO A 134 1.58 -14.00 9.47
N GLU A 135 1.13 -15.17 9.06
CA GLU A 135 0.75 -15.44 7.66
C GLU A 135 -0.69 -15.02 7.34
N SER A 136 -1.55 -14.92 8.34
CA SER A 136 -2.97 -14.56 8.20
C SER A 136 -3.19 -13.11 7.79
N MET A 137 -4.42 -12.75 7.41
CA MET A 137 -4.78 -11.36 7.10
C MET A 137 -4.53 -10.42 8.30
N HIS A 138 -4.90 -10.86 9.53
CA HIS A 138 -4.55 -10.12 10.74
C HIS A 138 -3.04 -9.96 10.89
N GLY A 139 -2.27 -11.00 10.55
CA GLY A 139 -0.81 -10.92 10.55
C GLY A 139 -0.27 -9.84 9.60
N GLN A 140 -0.87 -9.66 8.42
CA GLN A 140 -0.47 -8.61 7.49
C GLN A 140 -0.76 -7.20 8.05
N LEU A 141 -1.91 -7.00 8.68
CA LEU A 141 -2.25 -5.73 9.34
C LEU A 141 -1.31 -5.45 10.52
N LEU A 142 -0.97 -6.46 11.33
CA LEU A 142 -0.01 -6.30 12.42
C LEU A 142 1.39 -5.95 11.92
N PHE A 143 1.83 -6.50 10.80
CA PHE A 143 3.09 -6.09 10.17
C PHE A 143 3.06 -4.63 9.74
N ARG A 144 1.96 -4.18 9.15
CA ARG A 144 1.78 -2.77 8.78
C ARG A 144 1.92 -1.86 10.01
N GLU A 145 1.17 -2.14 11.07
CA GLU A 145 1.24 -1.37 12.32
C GLU A 145 2.65 -1.39 12.95
N MET A 146 3.32 -2.52 12.89
CA MET A 146 4.69 -2.64 13.36
C MET A 146 5.64 -1.71 12.59
N PHE A 147 5.51 -1.62 11.27
CA PHE A 147 6.35 -0.71 10.48
C PHE A 147 6.06 0.76 10.78
N TYR A 148 4.79 1.14 10.97
CA TYR A 148 4.46 2.50 11.44
C TYR A 148 5.06 2.81 12.80
N LEU A 149 5.03 1.86 13.73
CA LEU A 149 5.65 2.03 15.04
C LEU A 149 7.18 2.20 14.91
N LEU A 150 7.81 1.38 14.06
CA LEU A 150 9.25 1.46 13.81
C LEU A 150 9.61 2.81 13.18
N SER A 151 8.85 3.26 12.17
CA SER A 151 9.11 4.53 11.50
C SER A 151 9.04 5.75 12.43
N LYS A 152 8.23 5.67 13.49
CA LYS A 152 8.18 6.69 14.55
C LYS A 152 9.30 6.58 15.57
N SER A 153 9.88 5.41 15.72
CA SER A 153 10.85 5.11 16.77
C SER A 153 12.29 5.20 16.30
N VAL A 154 12.51 5.11 14.99
CA VAL A 154 13.83 5.11 14.37
C VAL A 154 14.09 6.45 13.72
N GLU A 155 15.15 7.11 14.12
CA GLU A 155 15.61 8.35 13.50
C GLU A 155 16.04 8.09 12.04
N ASN A 156 15.69 9.01 11.16
CA ASN A 156 15.97 8.91 9.72
C ASN A 156 15.51 7.58 9.10
N TRP A 157 14.26 7.20 9.39
CA TRP A 157 13.67 5.95 8.89
C TRP A 157 13.79 5.76 7.38
N ASP A 158 13.72 6.82 6.64
CA ASP A 158 13.76 6.89 5.17
C ASP A 158 15.17 6.98 4.59
N SER A 159 16.21 6.93 5.41
CA SER A 159 17.61 7.01 4.98
C SER A 159 18.48 5.97 5.69
N ASP A 160 19.64 5.66 5.12
CA ASP A 160 20.67 4.87 5.81
C ASP A 160 21.59 5.74 6.70
N THR A 161 21.49 7.06 6.58
CA THR A 161 22.29 8.00 7.34
C THR A 161 21.77 8.13 8.77
N ASN A 162 22.58 7.79 9.76
CA ASN A 162 22.23 7.79 11.18
C ASN A 162 21.00 6.92 11.53
N ASN A 163 20.68 5.94 10.71
CA ASN A 163 19.61 4.98 10.96
C ASN A 163 20.17 3.73 11.64
N SER A 164 19.74 3.51 12.90
CA SER A 164 20.22 2.39 13.71
C SER A 164 19.79 1.01 13.19
N MET A 165 18.77 0.95 12.35
CA MET A 165 18.28 -0.30 11.75
C MET A 165 19.02 -0.65 10.45
N CYS A 166 19.67 0.31 9.82
CA CYS A 166 20.39 0.11 8.59
C CYS A 166 21.81 -0.41 8.84
N LYS A 167 22.20 -1.42 8.08
CA LYS A 167 23.59 -1.86 8.04
C LYS A 167 24.39 -0.95 7.11
N LYS A 168 25.61 -0.65 7.50
CA LYS A 168 26.55 0.04 6.61
C LYS A 168 26.94 -0.89 5.45
N ILE A 169 26.54 -0.52 4.26
CA ILE A 169 26.82 -1.25 3.02
C ILE A 169 27.56 -0.30 2.09
N GLU A 170 28.65 -0.77 1.52
CA GLU A 170 29.37 -0.03 0.48
C GLU A 170 28.65 -0.26 -0.85
N TRP A 171 27.76 0.64 -1.19
CA TRP A 171 27.04 0.62 -2.45
C TRP A 171 27.95 0.98 -3.62
N GLY A 172 27.61 0.52 -4.81
CA GLY A 172 28.28 0.94 -6.05
C GLY A 172 28.11 2.44 -6.31
N ALA A 173 29.00 2.99 -7.10
CA ALA A 173 28.84 4.36 -7.56
C ALA A 173 27.53 4.54 -8.31
N TYR A 174 26.86 5.68 -8.08
CA TYR A 174 25.63 6.02 -8.80
C TYR A 174 25.84 5.95 -10.31
N ASN A 175 24.93 5.28 -10.97
CA ASN A 175 24.95 5.11 -12.42
C ASN A 175 23.57 5.42 -13.00
N SER A 176 23.45 6.61 -13.61
CA SER A 176 22.17 7.10 -14.15
C SER A 176 21.61 6.19 -15.25
N ASN A 177 22.45 5.62 -16.09
CA ASN A 177 22.02 4.71 -17.17
C ASN A 177 21.42 3.42 -16.59
N LYS A 178 22.05 2.83 -15.56
CA LYS A 178 21.49 1.64 -14.88
C LYS A 178 20.14 1.95 -14.23
N MET A 179 20.01 3.12 -13.59
CA MET A 179 18.76 3.55 -12.97
C MET A 179 17.66 3.75 -14.01
N GLU A 180 17.97 4.43 -15.10
CA GLU A 180 17.01 4.68 -16.18
C GLU A 180 16.53 3.38 -16.83
N LEU A 181 17.44 2.45 -17.17
CA LEU A 181 17.07 1.15 -17.73
C LEU A 181 16.21 0.34 -16.77
N TRP A 182 16.52 0.36 -15.47
CA TRP A 182 15.73 -0.34 -14.47
C TRP A 182 14.33 0.29 -14.32
N GLU A 183 14.25 1.62 -14.20
CA GLU A 183 13.00 2.33 -14.04
C GLU A 183 12.06 2.18 -15.24
N LYS A 184 12.61 2.12 -16.46
CA LYS A 184 11.84 1.92 -17.71
C LYS A 184 11.51 0.45 -18.00
N GLY A 185 12.11 -0.49 -17.29
CA GLY A 185 11.98 -1.92 -17.59
C GLY A 185 12.66 -2.28 -18.93
N GLU A 186 13.89 -1.84 -19.09
CA GLU A 186 14.74 -2.04 -20.28
C GLU A 186 16.10 -2.67 -19.92
N THR A 187 16.13 -3.42 -18.83
CA THR A 187 17.35 -4.07 -18.31
C THR A 187 17.83 -5.24 -19.17
N GLY A 188 16.96 -5.78 -20.01
CA GLY A 188 17.19 -7.01 -20.77
C GLY A 188 16.88 -8.28 -19.99
N PHE A 189 16.38 -8.18 -18.76
CA PHE A 189 15.89 -9.30 -17.96
C PHE A 189 14.37 -9.33 -18.01
N PRO A 190 13.76 -10.24 -18.79
CA PRO A 190 12.32 -10.16 -19.13
C PRO A 190 11.38 -10.08 -17.94
N TYR A 191 11.67 -10.80 -16.86
CA TYR A 191 10.84 -10.76 -15.65
C TYR A 191 10.92 -9.40 -14.94
N ILE A 192 12.11 -8.84 -14.80
CA ILE A 192 12.33 -7.52 -14.18
C ILE A 192 11.67 -6.44 -15.02
N ASP A 193 11.87 -6.50 -16.33
CA ASP A 193 11.33 -5.53 -17.27
C ASP A 193 9.80 -5.56 -17.31
N ALA A 194 9.21 -6.75 -17.30
CA ALA A 194 7.76 -6.89 -17.23
C ALA A 194 7.16 -6.28 -15.96
N MET A 195 7.80 -6.50 -14.80
CA MET A 195 7.34 -5.96 -13.52
C MET A 195 7.45 -4.43 -13.48
N MET A 196 8.56 -3.86 -13.95
CA MET A 196 8.72 -2.40 -13.97
C MET A 196 7.77 -1.73 -14.96
N ARG A 197 7.52 -2.34 -16.12
CA ARG A 197 6.52 -1.85 -17.08
C ARG A 197 5.09 -1.97 -16.55
N GLN A 198 4.77 -3.02 -15.79
CA GLN A 198 3.48 -3.12 -15.10
C GLN A 198 3.31 -1.98 -14.09
N LEU A 199 4.35 -1.72 -13.29
CA LEU A 199 4.33 -0.61 -12.35
C LEU A 199 4.08 0.73 -13.04
N ASP A 200 4.80 1.00 -14.12
CA ASP A 200 4.67 2.25 -14.88
C ASP A 200 3.27 2.42 -15.49
N ALA A 201 2.70 1.33 -16.01
CA ALA A 201 1.39 1.36 -16.66
C ALA A 201 0.20 1.41 -15.69
N THR A 202 0.33 0.80 -14.51
CA THR A 202 -0.82 0.56 -13.62
C THR A 202 -0.69 1.20 -12.24
N GLY A 203 0.51 1.62 -11.85
CA GLY A 203 0.80 2.07 -10.49
C GLY A 203 0.81 0.94 -9.45
N TRP A 204 0.77 -0.31 -9.88
CA TRP A 204 0.73 -1.45 -8.98
C TRP A 204 1.62 -2.60 -9.45
N MET A 205 2.14 -3.35 -8.47
CA MET A 205 2.95 -4.54 -8.70
C MET A 205 2.73 -5.52 -7.56
N HIS A 206 2.64 -6.80 -7.89
CA HIS A 206 2.59 -7.86 -6.88
C HIS A 206 3.83 -7.84 -5.98
N HIS A 207 3.69 -8.16 -4.69
CA HIS A 207 4.79 -8.03 -3.72
C HIS A 207 6.04 -8.86 -4.07
N LEU A 208 5.88 -10.03 -4.70
CA LEU A 208 7.02 -10.82 -5.19
C LEU A 208 7.78 -10.09 -6.31
N GLY A 209 7.05 -9.38 -7.18
CA GLY A 209 7.65 -8.50 -8.19
C GLY A 209 8.45 -7.38 -7.54
N ARG A 210 7.85 -6.67 -6.56
CA ARG A 210 8.53 -5.60 -5.80
C ARG A 210 9.82 -6.12 -5.16
N HIS A 211 9.77 -7.29 -4.53
CA HIS A 211 10.94 -7.92 -3.95
C HIS A 211 12.01 -8.23 -5.01
N ALA A 212 11.62 -8.82 -6.13
CA ALA A 212 12.54 -9.21 -7.19
C ALA A 212 13.23 -7.98 -7.82
N VAL A 213 12.47 -6.96 -8.20
CA VAL A 213 13.05 -5.76 -8.85
C VAL A 213 13.87 -4.92 -7.88
N SER A 214 13.50 -4.86 -6.59
CA SER A 214 14.30 -4.20 -5.56
C SER A 214 15.60 -4.94 -5.29
N CYS A 215 15.56 -6.26 -5.21
CA CYS A 215 16.79 -7.08 -5.08
C CYS A 215 17.69 -6.94 -6.30
N PHE A 216 17.11 -6.91 -7.51
CA PHE A 216 17.88 -6.72 -8.74
C PHE A 216 18.62 -5.38 -8.77
N LEU A 217 17.92 -4.30 -8.41
CA LEU A 217 18.50 -2.96 -8.31
C LEU A 217 19.64 -2.91 -7.30
N THR A 218 19.44 -3.50 -6.13
CA THR A 218 20.35 -3.40 -5.00
C THR A 218 21.38 -4.53 -5.01
N ARG A 219 21.20 -5.52 -4.19
CA ARG A 219 22.19 -6.60 -3.90
C ARG A 219 22.27 -7.68 -4.98
N GLY A 220 21.32 -7.75 -5.90
CA GLY A 220 21.23 -8.83 -6.89
C GLY A 220 22.12 -8.61 -8.10
N GLN A 221 22.03 -7.45 -8.75
CA GLN A 221 22.69 -7.25 -10.04
C GLN A 221 23.29 -5.85 -10.22
N LEU A 222 22.54 -4.76 -9.95
CA LEU A 222 22.98 -3.43 -10.32
C LEU A 222 23.83 -2.74 -9.25
N TRP A 223 23.73 -3.18 -8.01
CA TRP A 223 24.47 -2.67 -6.84
C TRP A 223 24.28 -1.16 -6.62
N GLN A 224 23.07 -0.67 -6.91
CA GLN A 224 22.70 0.71 -6.66
C GLN A 224 22.11 0.87 -5.27
N HIS A 225 22.20 2.10 -4.73
CA HIS A 225 21.67 2.44 -3.40
C HIS A 225 20.16 2.22 -3.33
N TRP A 226 19.66 1.65 -2.23
CA TRP A 226 18.26 1.32 -2.06
C TRP A 226 17.33 2.54 -2.05
N GLU A 227 17.80 3.70 -1.56
CA GLU A 227 17.02 4.94 -1.54
C GLU A 227 16.58 5.37 -2.94
N LEU A 228 17.39 5.13 -3.95
CA LEU A 228 17.04 5.42 -5.33
C LEU A 228 15.83 4.58 -5.80
N GLY A 229 15.77 3.33 -5.37
CA GLY A 229 14.63 2.45 -5.68
C GLY A 229 13.38 2.82 -4.89
N ARG A 230 13.53 3.21 -3.61
CA ARG A 230 12.46 3.76 -2.80
C ARG A 230 11.82 4.96 -3.48
N ASP A 231 12.60 5.94 -3.93
CA ASP A 231 12.11 7.17 -4.56
C ASP A 231 11.29 6.87 -5.83
N VAL A 232 11.65 5.84 -6.59
CA VAL A 232 10.86 5.39 -7.75
C VAL A 232 9.55 4.73 -7.31
N PHE A 233 9.57 3.93 -6.25
CA PHE A 233 8.35 3.31 -5.72
C PHE A 233 7.40 4.34 -5.13
N ASP A 234 7.89 5.29 -4.35
CA ASP A 234 7.08 6.37 -3.77
C ASP A 234 6.39 7.21 -4.86
N LYS A 235 7.07 7.40 -5.98
CA LYS A 235 6.50 8.11 -7.13
C LYS A 235 5.45 7.33 -7.90
N LYS A 236 5.61 6.01 -8.03
CA LYS A 236 4.85 5.20 -9.00
C LYS A 236 3.81 4.30 -8.36
N LEU A 237 3.99 3.85 -7.11
CA LEU A 237 3.05 2.96 -6.46
C LEU A 237 1.83 3.71 -5.94
N VAL A 238 0.64 3.25 -6.31
CA VAL A 238 -0.64 3.76 -5.78
C VAL A 238 -0.88 3.35 -4.32
N ASP A 239 -0.05 2.48 -3.77
CA ASP A 239 -0.12 1.98 -2.40
C ASP A 239 1.20 2.19 -1.64
N ALA A 240 1.99 3.16 -2.05
CA ALA A 240 3.14 3.62 -1.27
C ALA A 240 2.66 4.10 0.11
N ASP A 241 3.32 3.63 1.20
CA ASP A 241 2.80 3.77 2.57
C ASP A 241 3.99 3.84 3.56
#